data_282b45cead957f33fa07df3e072f094a
#
_entry.id   282b45cead957f33fa07df3e072f094a
#
_cell.length_a   1.000
_cell.length_b   1.000
_cell.length_c   1.000
_cell.angle_alpha   90.00
_cell.angle_beta   90.00
_cell.angle_gamma   90.00
#
_symmetry.space_group_name_H-M   'P 1'
#
loop_
_entity.id
_entity.type
_entity.pdbx_description
1 polymer ?
#
loop_
_entity_poly.entity_id
_entity_poly.type
_entity_poly.pdbx_seq_one_letter_code
_entity_poly.pdbx_strand_id
1 'polypeptide(L)'
;MITIYNLQAVSATAETKLFLRDGYPRYDVEIRAEMEASRAYETGPAIGIETLEIARGVVIGEQNLTLLAPPPHMDELKKEYPEIVELRDKLLRKEPFDRRDEWNLKELCEATGWEKDDVKEELANIDKDPVEREKVYADLFSKYYEEARKLNEEGDNVQAAEKLWGAITALVKVYSCKKGVFVAHWGRGKLHKFVEENVEEAFREKFSDLLTFGGELHEHFFERHLPRRKFDRRWNQCIRLIDELKERVN
;
A
#
# COMPACT_ATOMS: atom_id res chain seq x y z
N MET A 1 0.18 6.01 34.28
CA MET A 1 0.44 7.46 34.05
C MET A 1 1.92 7.67 34.25
N ILE A 2 2.67 7.90 33.15
CA ILE A 2 4.13 8.08 33.21
C ILE A 2 4.35 9.59 33.21
N THR A 3 4.94 10.08 34.30
CA THR A 3 5.30 11.51 34.39
C THR A 3 6.74 11.66 33.93
N ILE A 4 6.96 12.34 32.81
CA ILE A 4 8.28 12.58 32.25
C ILE A 4 8.84 13.83 32.92
N TYR A 5 9.89 13.69 33.71
CA TYR A 5 10.66 14.80 34.22
C TYR A 5 11.90 15.03 33.36
N ASN A 6 12.03 16.22 32.79
CA ASN A 6 13.16 16.79 32.07
C ASN A 6 14.41 15.89 31.94
N LEU A 7 14.45 15.07 30.92
CA LEU A 7 15.64 14.35 30.50
C LEU A 7 16.33 15.16 29.41
N GLN A 8 17.53 15.67 29.69
CA GLN A 8 18.39 16.27 28.66
C GLN A 8 19.38 15.23 28.17
N ALA A 9 19.36 14.94 26.88
CA ALA A 9 20.40 14.13 26.24
C ALA A 9 21.71 14.93 26.20
N VAL A 10 22.78 14.40 26.81
CA VAL A 10 24.09 15.03 26.85
C VAL A 10 24.92 14.68 25.62
N SER A 11 24.75 13.50 25.07
CA SER A 11 25.29 13.12 23.77
C SER A 11 24.42 12.04 23.12
N ALA A 12 24.29 12.08 21.79
CA ALA A 12 23.63 11.04 21.02
C ALA A 12 24.54 10.65 19.86
N THR A 13 24.90 9.37 19.78
CA THR A 13 25.57 8.80 18.61
C THR A 13 24.54 7.95 17.84
N ALA A 14 24.36 8.27 16.56
CA ALA A 14 23.50 7.51 15.68
C ALA A 14 24.34 6.61 14.79
N GLU A 15 24.17 5.30 14.91
CA GLU A 15 24.69 4.33 13.95
C GLU A 15 23.54 3.85 13.07
N THR A 16 23.67 4.09 11.76
CA THR A 16 22.73 3.57 10.78
C THR A 16 23.23 2.22 10.29
N LYS A 17 22.50 1.15 10.58
CA LYS A 17 22.75 -0.17 10.03
C LYS A 17 21.78 -0.45 8.92
N LEU A 18 22.31 -0.62 7.71
CA LEU A 18 21.55 -1.10 6.56
C LEU A 18 21.51 -2.63 6.59
N PHE A 19 20.33 -3.23 6.63
CA PHE A 19 20.17 -4.66 6.39
C PHE A 19 19.05 -4.91 5.37
N LEU A 20 19.21 -5.99 4.64
CA LEU A 20 18.19 -6.46 3.70
C LEU A 20 17.35 -7.52 4.40
N ARG A 21 16.07 -7.25 4.56
CA ARG A 21 15.10 -8.26 4.94
C ARG A 21 14.13 -8.42 3.78
N ASP A 22 14.05 -9.63 3.26
CA ASP A 22 13.15 -9.99 2.14
C ASP A 22 13.37 -9.15 0.85
N GLY A 23 14.63 -8.68 0.64
CA GLY A 23 15.00 -7.89 -0.54
C GLY A 23 14.80 -6.38 -0.41
N TYR A 24 14.23 -5.90 0.70
CA TYR A 24 14.11 -4.47 0.98
C TYR A 24 15.23 -3.95 1.86
N PRO A 25 15.80 -2.79 1.54
CA PRO A 25 16.67 -2.10 2.46
C PRO A 25 15.86 -1.60 3.65
N ARG A 26 16.12 -2.14 4.82
CA ARG A 26 15.65 -1.57 6.09
C ARG A 26 16.79 -0.80 6.72
N TYR A 27 16.49 0.40 7.16
CA TYR A 27 17.42 1.25 7.87
C TYR A 27 17.04 1.22 9.35
N ASP A 28 17.80 0.49 10.16
CA ASP A 28 17.75 0.66 11.60
C ASP A 28 18.75 1.76 11.97
N VAL A 29 18.23 2.81 12.54
CA VAL A 29 19.07 3.86 13.14
C VAL A 29 19.11 3.58 14.63
N GLU A 30 20.20 3.01 15.09
CA GLU A 30 20.46 2.83 16.51
C GLU A 30 21.05 4.14 17.06
N ILE A 31 20.27 4.86 17.85
CA ILE A 31 20.73 6.06 18.54
C ILE A 31 21.08 5.67 19.96
N ARG A 32 22.36 5.67 20.30
CA ARG A 32 22.79 5.59 21.69
C ARG A 32 22.79 6.97 22.30
N ALA A 33 21.86 7.23 23.21
CA ALA A 33 21.86 8.43 24.00
C ALA A 33 22.45 8.13 25.39
N GLU A 34 23.59 8.72 25.72
CA GLU A 34 24.05 8.77 27.11
C GLU A 34 23.26 9.86 27.81
N MET A 35 22.42 9.45 28.74
CA MET A 35 21.65 10.37 29.55
C MET A 35 22.29 10.46 30.94
N GLU A 36 22.79 11.63 31.31
CA GLU A 36 23.06 11.93 32.69
C GLU A 36 21.75 12.27 33.40
N ALA A 37 21.37 11.42 34.34
CA ALA A 37 20.34 11.78 35.29
C ALA A 37 20.84 12.99 36.10
N SER A 38 20.31 14.19 35.87
CA SER A 38 20.65 15.34 36.68
C SER A 38 20.24 15.06 38.14
N ARG A 39 21.16 15.23 39.05
CA ARG A 39 21.08 14.96 40.50
C ARG A 39 20.04 15.83 41.22
N ALA A 40 18.79 15.77 40.88
CA ALA A 40 17.82 16.62 41.52
C ALA A 40 16.69 15.91 42.27
N TYR A 41 16.77 14.62 42.49
CA TYR A 41 15.82 13.97 43.41
C TYR A 41 16.44 12.75 44.10
N GLU A 42 17.02 13.01 45.25
CA GLU A 42 17.14 12.00 46.30
C GLU A 42 15.74 11.68 46.85
N THR A 43 15.34 10.47 46.78
CA THR A 43 14.25 9.76 47.47
C THR A 43 13.19 9.17 46.51
N GLY A 44 13.50 8.02 45.94
CA GLY A 44 12.54 7.13 45.36
C GLY A 44 13.22 5.92 44.72
N PRO A 45 12.65 4.70 44.76
CA PRO A 45 13.24 3.58 44.05
C PRO A 45 13.36 3.95 42.54
N ALA A 46 14.50 3.62 41.96
CA ALA A 46 14.72 3.79 40.52
C ALA A 46 13.61 3.04 39.77
N ILE A 47 12.70 3.80 39.18
CA ILE A 47 11.69 3.24 38.28
C ILE A 47 12.40 3.04 36.96
N GLY A 48 12.69 1.79 36.62
CA GLY A 48 13.17 1.43 35.29
C GLY A 48 12.16 1.90 34.24
N ILE A 49 12.63 2.65 33.25
CA ILE A 49 11.80 3.02 32.10
C ILE A 49 11.70 1.77 31.25
N GLU A 50 10.61 1.05 31.37
CA GLU A 50 10.44 -0.20 30.61
C GLU A 50 10.23 0.04 29.11
N THR A 51 9.51 1.10 28.73
CA THR A 51 9.33 1.49 27.32
C THR A 51 8.73 2.90 27.24
N LEU A 52 9.23 3.72 26.36
CA LEU A 52 8.67 5.04 26.04
C LEU A 52 8.30 5.06 24.55
N GLU A 53 7.03 5.28 24.26
CA GLU A 53 6.55 5.45 22.88
C GLU A 53 6.50 6.95 22.56
N ILE A 54 7.34 7.40 21.62
CA ILE A 54 7.33 8.78 21.14
C ILE A 54 6.73 8.80 19.74
N ALA A 55 5.90 9.78 19.47
CA ALA A 55 5.13 9.94 18.24
C ALA A 55 5.88 9.47 16.96
N ARG A 56 5.25 8.58 16.21
CA ARG A 56 5.72 7.92 14.99
C ARG A 56 6.62 6.69 15.16
N GLY A 57 6.34 5.82 16.11
CA GLY A 57 6.97 4.50 16.17
C GLY A 57 8.40 4.51 16.69
N VAL A 58 8.75 5.50 17.50
CA VAL A 58 9.99 5.49 18.26
C VAL A 58 9.77 4.73 19.55
N VAL A 59 10.40 3.59 19.69
CA VAL A 59 10.40 2.81 20.93
C VAL A 59 11.71 3.06 21.67
N ILE A 60 11.63 3.62 22.86
CA ILE A 60 12.79 3.78 23.75
C ILE A 60 12.79 2.61 24.73
N GLY A 61 13.68 1.66 24.55
CA GLY A 61 14.03 0.67 25.56
C GLY A 61 15.12 1.20 26.48
N GLU A 62 15.40 0.46 27.56
CA GLU A 62 16.30 0.89 28.66
C GLU A 62 17.64 1.49 28.22
N GLN A 63 18.09 1.30 26.99
CA GLN A 63 19.37 1.82 26.47
C GLN A 63 19.39 2.11 24.97
N ASN A 64 18.33 1.82 24.22
CA ASN A 64 18.34 1.97 22.75
C ASN A 64 17.07 2.67 22.27
N LEU A 65 17.26 3.72 21.48
CA LEU A 65 16.20 4.38 20.73
C LEU A 65 16.23 3.86 19.29
N THR A 66 15.22 3.11 18.89
CA THR A 66 15.09 2.67 17.50
C THR A 66 14.07 3.57 16.79
N LEU A 67 14.57 4.39 15.88
CA LEU A 67 13.74 5.20 14.98
C LEU A 67 13.42 4.36 13.74
N LEU A 68 12.16 4.02 13.57
CA LEU A 68 11.73 3.41 12.32
C LEU A 68 11.65 4.51 11.26
N ALA A 69 12.58 4.49 10.32
CA ALA A 69 12.50 5.37 9.16
C ALA A 69 11.21 5.04 8.37
N PRO A 70 10.51 6.06 7.84
CA PRO A 70 9.38 5.79 6.95
C PRO A 70 9.85 4.94 5.77
N PRO A 71 9.00 4.04 5.24
CA PRO A 71 9.36 3.24 4.09
C PRO A 71 9.84 4.11 2.94
N PRO A 72 10.89 3.71 2.21
CA PRO A 72 11.49 4.52 1.13
C PRO A 72 10.50 5.00 0.08
N HIS A 73 9.44 4.22 -0.19
CA HIS A 73 8.39 4.58 -1.15
C HIS A 73 7.55 5.79 -0.72
N MET A 74 7.52 6.14 0.57
CA MET A 74 6.76 7.30 1.05
C MET A 74 7.37 8.63 0.60
N ASP A 75 8.69 8.72 0.49
CA ASP A 75 9.35 9.93 -0.02
C ASP A 75 9.08 10.12 -1.52
N GLU A 76 9.10 9.02 -2.29
CA GLU A 76 8.72 9.03 -3.70
C GLU A 76 7.26 9.41 -3.88
N LEU A 77 6.37 8.80 -3.08
CA LEU A 77 4.93 9.08 -3.10
C LEU A 77 4.64 10.55 -2.80
N LYS A 78 5.28 11.11 -1.78
CA LYS A 78 5.13 12.53 -1.41
C LYS A 78 5.59 13.47 -2.51
N LYS A 79 6.60 13.08 -3.27
CA LYS A 79 7.13 13.85 -4.40
C LYS A 79 6.23 13.76 -5.63
N GLU A 80 5.73 12.57 -5.96
CA GLU A 80 4.95 12.33 -7.16
C GLU A 80 3.45 12.61 -6.98
N TYR A 81 2.93 12.36 -5.78
CA TYR A 81 1.49 12.44 -5.46
C TYR A 81 1.24 13.14 -4.11
N PRO A 82 1.66 14.41 -3.97
CA PRO A 82 1.52 15.14 -2.69
C PRO A 82 0.07 15.22 -2.21
N GLU A 83 -0.90 15.34 -3.14
CA GLU A 83 -2.33 15.38 -2.85
C GLU A 83 -2.85 14.07 -2.24
N ILE A 84 -2.27 12.92 -2.62
CA ILE A 84 -2.63 11.62 -2.05
C ILE A 84 -2.12 11.50 -0.61
N VAL A 85 -0.91 12.00 -0.36
CA VAL A 85 -0.34 12.03 1.00
C VAL A 85 -1.14 12.98 1.90
N GLU A 86 -1.58 14.13 1.38
CA GLU A 86 -2.43 15.07 2.12
C GLU A 86 -3.79 14.43 2.46
N LEU A 87 -4.43 13.76 1.49
CA LEU A 87 -5.69 13.05 1.67
C LEU A 87 -5.57 11.96 2.73
N ARG A 88 -4.49 11.18 2.69
CA ARG A 88 -4.16 10.19 3.72
C ARG A 88 -4.02 10.82 5.09
N ASP A 89 -3.26 11.90 5.20
CA ASP A 89 -3.00 12.56 6.47
C ASP A 89 -4.29 13.13 7.10
N LYS A 90 -5.21 13.67 6.29
CA LYS A 90 -6.55 14.07 6.73
C LYS A 90 -7.37 12.86 7.21
N LEU A 91 -7.31 11.74 6.46
CA LEU A 91 -8.00 10.51 6.83
C LEU A 91 -7.53 9.99 8.20
N LEU A 92 -6.22 9.94 8.43
CA LEU A 92 -5.65 9.45 9.69
C LEU A 92 -5.98 10.36 10.88
N ARG A 93 -6.03 11.68 10.66
CA ARG A 93 -6.42 12.67 11.68
C ARG A 93 -7.93 12.76 11.89
N LYS A 94 -8.72 12.02 11.08
CA LYS A 94 -10.20 12.08 11.07
C LYS A 94 -10.72 13.50 10.81
N GLU A 95 -10.00 14.25 10.01
CA GLU A 95 -10.41 15.58 9.55
C GLU A 95 -11.50 15.45 8.48
N PRO A 96 -12.45 16.39 8.41
CA PRO A 96 -13.46 16.36 7.37
C PRO A 96 -12.83 16.60 6.00
N PHE A 97 -13.28 15.83 5.00
CA PHE A 97 -12.86 16.02 3.62
C PHE A 97 -13.52 17.25 3.03
N ASP A 98 -12.76 18.08 2.36
CA ASP A 98 -13.26 19.17 1.54
C ASP A 98 -13.64 18.67 0.13
N ARG A 99 -14.11 19.61 -0.73
CA ARG A 99 -14.54 19.27 -2.10
C ARG A 99 -13.41 18.71 -2.97
N ARG A 100 -12.17 19.15 -2.75
CA ARG A 100 -10.99 18.65 -3.49
C ARG A 100 -10.62 17.24 -3.03
N ASP A 101 -10.69 16.99 -1.73
CA ASP A 101 -10.45 15.68 -1.16
C ASP A 101 -11.45 14.63 -1.69
N GLU A 102 -12.74 14.99 -1.71
CA GLU A 102 -13.78 14.11 -2.27
C GLU A 102 -13.59 13.86 -3.76
N TRP A 103 -13.13 14.86 -4.51
CA TRP A 103 -12.76 14.70 -5.91
C TRP A 103 -11.57 13.74 -6.06
N ASN A 104 -10.47 13.95 -5.34
CA ASN A 104 -9.29 13.09 -5.38
C ASN A 104 -9.64 11.64 -5.01
N LEU A 105 -10.47 11.45 -3.99
CA LEU A 105 -10.92 10.12 -3.58
C LEU A 105 -11.75 9.44 -4.67
N LYS A 106 -12.62 10.19 -5.34
CA LYS A 106 -13.40 9.70 -6.48
C LYS A 106 -12.49 9.27 -7.64
N GLU A 107 -11.51 10.11 -8.02
CA GLU A 107 -10.54 9.79 -9.07
C GLU A 107 -9.75 8.49 -8.74
N LEU A 108 -9.39 8.31 -7.46
CA LEU A 108 -8.75 7.08 -7.02
C LEU A 108 -9.66 5.86 -7.16
N CYS A 109 -10.93 5.97 -6.78
CA CYS A 109 -11.91 4.89 -6.97
C CYS A 109 -12.05 4.54 -8.46
N GLU A 110 -12.19 5.54 -9.33
CA GLU A 110 -12.28 5.36 -10.77
C GLU A 110 -11.01 4.74 -11.37
N ALA A 111 -9.83 5.15 -10.92
CA ALA A 111 -8.57 4.62 -11.43
C ALA A 111 -8.32 3.16 -11.01
N THR A 112 -8.76 2.78 -9.83
CA THR A 112 -8.50 1.45 -9.24
C THR A 112 -9.59 0.43 -9.54
N GLY A 113 -10.80 0.87 -9.79
CA GLY A 113 -12.01 0.03 -9.83
C GLY A 113 -12.44 -0.45 -8.43
N TRP A 114 -11.93 0.19 -7.37
CA TRP A 114 -12.23 -0.17 -5.98
C TRP A 114 -13.28 0.75 -5.37
N GLU A 115 -13.99 0.22 -4.38
CA GLU A 115 -14.96 0.97 -3.63
C GLU A 115 -14.30 2.00 -2.71
N LYS A 116 -15.04 3.04 -2.34
CA LYS A 116 -14.56 4.17 -1.54
C LYS A 116 -13.90 3.73 -0.22
N ASP A 117 -14.46 2.73 0.44
CA ASP A 117 -13.95 2.26 1.73
C ASP A 117 -12.67 1.43 1.56
N ASP A 118 -12.56 0.63 0.49
CA ASP A 118 -11.34 -0.10 0.17
C ASP A 118 -10.19 0.87 -0.20
N VAL A 119 -10.49 1.95 -0.93
CA VAL A 119 -9.52 3.01 -1.23
C VAL A 119 -9.08 3.74 0.02
N LYS A 120 -10.00 4.06 0.95
CA LYS A 120 -9.63 4.67 2.24
C LYS A 120 -8.75 3.75 3.09
N GLU A 121 -9.06 2.46 3.12
CA GLU A 121 -8.22 1.47 3.81
C GLU A 121 -6.83 1.39 3.18
N GLU A 122 -6.75 1.40 1.85
CA GLU A 122 -5.49 1.50 1.12
C GLU A 122 -4.68 2.72 1.53
N LEU A 123 -5.29 3.90 1.51
CA LEU A 123 -4.65 5.16 1.88
C LEU A 123 -4.16 5.14 3.34
N ALA A 124 -4.99 4.65 4.26
CA ALA A 124 -4.64 4.59 5.68
C ALA A 124 -3.42 3.68 5.96
N ASN A 125 -3.15 2.73 5.08
CA ASN A 125 -2.10 1.72 5.24
C ASN A 125 -0.99 1.82 4.20
N ILE A 126 -0.93 2.90 3.44
CA ILE A 126 0.00 3.04 2.31
C ILE A 126 1.48 3.08 2.75
N ASP A 127 1.74 3.44 4.00
CA ASP A 127 3.07 3.46 4.61
C ASP A 127 3.52 2.13 5.20
N LYS A 128 2.66 1.10 5.17
CA LYS A 128 3.05 -0.23 5.61
C LYS A 128 3.96 -0.90 4.58
N ASP A 129 4.79 -1.80 5.10
CA ASP A 129 5.59 -2.68 4.24
C ASP A 129 4.67 -3.41 3.25
N PRO A 130 4.97 -3.37 1.95
CA PRO A 130 4.18 -4.08 0.95
C PRO A 130 3.94 -5.55 1.29
N VAL A 131 4.94 -6.24 1.85
CA VAL A 131 4.83 -7.66 2.23
C VAL A 131 3.75 -7.89 3.29
N GLU A 132 3.56 -6.96 4.23
CA GLU A 132 2.54 -7.07 5.27
C GLU A 132 1.11 -6.93 4.71
N ARG A 133 0.98 -6.44 3.48
CA ARG A 133 -0.30 -6.17 2.82
C ARG A 133 -0.74 -7.25 1.83
N GLU A 134 0.05 -8.30 1.64
CA GLU A 134 -0.25 -9.36 0.68
C GLU A 134 -1.65 -9.94 0.89
N LYS A 135 -1.99 -10.27 2.14
CA LYS A 135 -3.30 -10.83 2.48
C LYS A 135 -4.46 -9.88 2.17
N VAL A 136 -4.30 -8.59 2.47
CA VAL A 136 -5.35 -7.58 2.18
C VAL A 136 -5.64 -7.53 0.69
N TYR A 137 -4.60 -7.54 -0.16
CA TYR A 137 -4.81 -7.53 -1.61
C TYR A 137 -5.35 -8.87 -2.15
N ALA A 138 -5.01 -10.00 -1.53
CA ALA A 138 -5.59 -11.29 -1.87
C ALA A 138 -7.10 -11.33 -1.57
N ASP A 139 -7.51 -10.77 -0.43
CA ASP A 139 -8.92 -10.67 -0.05
C ASP A 139 -9.68 -9.71 -1.00
N LEU A 140 -9.08 -8.56 -1.35
CA LEU A 140 -9.65 -7.65 -2.35
C LEU A 140 -9.76 -8.29 -3.73
N PHE A 141 -8.73 -9.02 -4.18
CA PHE A 141 -8.79 -9.77 -5.42
C PHE A 141 -9.98 -10.73 -5.45
N SER A 142 -10.13 -11.54 -4.39
CA SER A 142 -11.22 -12.51 -4.28
C SER A 142 -12.58 -11.82 -4.31
N LYS A 143 -12.76 -10.76 -3.50
CA LYS A 143 -13.99 -9.95 -3.47
C LYS A 143 -14.38 -9.46 -4.87
N TYR A 144 -13.48 -8.72 -5.53
CA TYR A 144 -13.79 -8.10 -6.81
C TYR A 144 -13.92 -9.11 -7.94
N TYR A 145 -13.17 -10.20 -7.91
CA TYR A 145 -13.27 -11.26 -8.91
C TYR A 145 -14.62 -11.99 -8.85
N GLU A 146 -15.12 -12.30 -7.65
CA GLU A 146 -16.43 -12.91 -7.44
C GLU A 146 -17.56 -11.97 -7.86
N GLU A 147 -17.49 -10.68 -7.46
CA GLU A 147 -18.47 -9.66 -7.87
C GLU A 147 -18.49 -9.50 -9.39
N ALA A 148 -17.33 -9.44 -10.04
CA ALA A 148 -17.23 -9.33 -11.49
C ALA A 148 -17.90 -10.50 -12.21
N ARG A 149 -17.64 -11.72 -11.76
CA ARG A 149 -18.26 -12.93 -12.34
C ARG A 149 -19.76 -12.93 -12.18
N LYS A 150 -20.26 -12.64 -10.98
CA LYS A 150 -21.69 -12.55 -10.69
C LYS A 150 -22.38 -11.53 -11.60
N LEU A 151 -21.85 -10.32 -11.71
CA LEU A 151 -22.41 -9.26 -12.56
C LEU A 151 -22.41 -9.66 -14.04
N ASN A 152 -21.36 -10.33 -14.52
CA ASN A 152 -21.33 -10.83 -15.90
C ASN A 152 -22.37 -11.92 -16.15
N GLU A 153 -22.61 -12.82 -15.20
CA GLU A 153 -23.65 -13.86 -15.27
C GLU A 153 -25.06 -13.23 -15.26
N GLU A 154 -25.27 -12.14 -14.51
CA GLU A 154 -26.51 -11.35 -14.49
C GLU A 154 -26.70 -10.50 -15.76
N GLY A 155 -25.68 -10.40 -16.61
CA GLY A 155 -25.71 -9.63 -17.87
C GLY A 155 -25.32 -8.17 -17.74
N ASP A 156 -24.95 -7.69 -16.55
CA ASP A 156 -24.42 -6.34 -16.34
C ASP A 156 -22.92 -6.28 -16.67
N ASN A 157 -22.63 -6.29 -17.97
CA ASN A 157 -21.26 -6.30 -18.46
C ASN A 157 -20.48 -5.03 -18.13
N VAL A 158 -21.18 -3.91 -17.98
CA VAL A 158 -20.54 -2.62 -17.68
C VAL A 158 -19.97 -2.65 -16.27
N GLN A 159 -20.79 -3.02 -15.28
CA GLN A 159 -20.32 -3.15 -13.90
C GLN A 159 -19.34 -4.33 -13.74
N ALA A 160 -19.58 -5.44 -14.45
CA ALA A 160 -18.65 -6.56 -14.45
C ALA A 160 -17.23 -6.16 -14.91
N ALA A 161 -17.13 -5.29 -15.92
CA ALA A 161 -15.86 -4.78 -16.42
C ALA A 161 -15.09 -3.98 -15.36
N GLU A 162 -15.79 -3.12 -14.63
CA GLU A 162 -15.21 -2.31 -13.55
C GLU A 162 -14.69 -3.20 -12.41
N LYS A 163 -15.53 -4.13 -11.95
CA LYS A 163 -15.14 -5.06 -10.89
C LYS A 163 -13.99 -5.97 -11.32
N LEU A 164 -13.94 -6.40 -12.58
CA LEU A 164 -12.82 -7.18 -13.10
C LEU A 164 -11.52 -6.38 -13.11
N TRP A 165 -11.56 -5.09 -13.44
CA TRP A 165 -10.40 -4.22 -13.33
C TRP A 165 -9.92 -4.11 -11.89
N GLY A 166 -10.84 -3.92 -10.93
CA GLY A 166 -10.52 -3.94 -9.50
C GLY A 166 -9.82 -5.23 -9.06
N ALA A 167 -10.27 -6.38 -9.55
CA ALA A 167 -9.62 -7.66 -9.30
C ALA A 167 -8.21 -7.74 -9.93
N ILE A 168 -8.05 -7.29 -11.17
CA ILE A 168 -6.76 -7.30 -11.88
C ILE A 168 -5.73 -6.43 -11.14
N THR A 169 -6.11 -5.21 -10.73
CA THR A 169 -5.22 -4.33 -9.99
C THR A 169 -4.82 -4.92 -8.64
N ALA A 170 -5.75 -5.56 -7.93
CA ALA A 170 -5.47 -6.27 -6.69
C ALA A 170 -4.50 -7.45 -6.90
N LEU A 171 -4.69 -8.27 -7.95
CA LEU A 171 -3.81 -9.39 -8.28
C LEU A 171 -2.36 -8.92 -8.54
N VAL A 172 -2.19 -7.84 -9.31
CA VAL A 172 -0.86 -7.25 -9.54
C VAL A 172 -0.24 -6.78 -8.24
N LYS A 173 -1.04 -6.22 -7.32
CA LYS A 173 -0.55 -5.79 -6.00
C LYS A 173 -0.16 -6.98 -5.11
N VAL A 174 -0.90 -8.09 -5.12
CA VAL A 174 -0.45 -9.32 -4.44
C VAL A 174 0.92 -9.73 -4.94
N TYR A 175 1.11 -9.74 -6.27
CA TYR A 175 2.39 -10.09 -6.85
C TYR A 175 3.50 -9.09 -6.48
N SER A 176 3.19 -7.79 -6.44
CA SER A 176 4.13 -6.76 -6.02
C SER A 176 4.56 -6.93 -4.56
N CYS A 177 3.64 -7.33 -3.68
CA CYS A 177 3.94 -7.64 -2.29
C CYS A 177 4.93 -8.80 -2.16
N LYS A 178 4.74 -9.88 -2.92
CA LYS A 178 5.68 -11.02 -2.95
C LYS A 178 7.08 -10.63 -3.43
N LYS A 179 7.16 -9.61 -4.27
CA LYS A 179 8.45 -9.02 -4.70
C LYS A 179 8.97 -7.96 -3.73
N GLY A 180 8.19 -7.63 -2.72
CA GLY A 180 8.50 -6.57 -1.80
C GLY A 180 8.55 -5.18 -2.46
N VAL A 181 7.80 -4.94 -3.53
CA VAL A 181 7.80 -3.68 -4.29
C VAL A 181 6.50 -2.94 -4.07
N PHE A 182 6.59 -1.67 -3.65
CA PHE A 182 5.43 -0.80 -3.61
C PHE A 182 5.04 -0.35 -5.02
N VAL A 183 3.76 -0.44 -5.36
CA VAL A 183 3.21 0.03 -6.63
C VAL A 183 2.03 0.97 -6.39
N ALA A 184 2.15 2.21 -6.86
CA ALA A 184 1.05 3.17 -6.92
C ALA A 184 0.10 2.78 -8.06
N HIS A 185 -0.89 1.94 -7.78
CA HIS A 185 -1.72 1.28 -8.79
C HIS A 185 -2.80 2.17 -9.43
N TRP A 186 -3.02 3.37 -8.93
CA TRP A 186 -3.87 4.38 -9.58
C TRP A 186 -3.27 5.01 -10.84
N GLY A 187 -2.02 4.66 -11.17
CA GLY A 187 -1.40 5.03 -12.43
C GLY A 187 -1.18 3.79 -13.31
N ARG A 188 -1.94 3.62 -14.40
CA ARG A 188 -1.75 2.47 -15.32
C ARG A 188 -0.30 2.27 -15.74
N GLY A 189 0.42 3.37 -16.01
CA GLY A 189 1.85 3.33 -16.34
C GLY A 189 2.72 2.71 -15.25
N LYS A 190 2.37 2.91 -13.98
CA LYS A 190 3.11 2.31 -12.85
C LYS A 190 2.91 0.79 -12.77
N LEU A 191 1.70 0.30 -13.08
CA LEU A 191 1.43 -1.14 -13.15
C LEU A 191 2.23 -1.79 -14.28
N HIS A 192 2.21 -1.22 -15.48
CA HIS A 192 3.00 -1.72 -16.61
C HIS A 192 4.51 -1.66 -16.32
N LYS A 193 5.00 -0.56 -15.76
CA LYS A 193 6.41 -0.43 -15.35
C LYS A 193 6.80 -1.51 -14.35
N PHE A 194 5.96 -1.76 -13.33
CA PHE A 194 6.20 -2.83 -12.36
C PHE A 194 6.32 -4.19 -13.06
N VAL A 195 5.41 -4.50 -13.98
CA VAL A 195 5.42 -5.77 -14.74
C VAL A 195 6.71 -5.92 -15.53
N GLU A 196 7.13 -4.89 -16.24
CA GLU A 196 8.36 -4.93 -17.06
C GLU A 196 9.64 -5.10 -16.22
N GLU A 197 9.71 -4.45 -15.06
CA GLU A 197 10.91 -4.39 -14.25
C GLU A 197 11.02 -5.53 -13.22
N ASN A 198 9.88 -6.09 -12.75
CA ASN A 198 9.89 -6.97 -11.57
C ASN A 198 9.26 -8.35 -11.81
N VAL A 199 8.57 -8.55 -12.93
CA VAL A 199 7.98 -9.86 -13.24
C VAL A 199 8.95 -10.71 -14.06
N GLU A 200 9.09 -11.99 -13.70
CA GLU A 200 9.91 -12.95 -14.43
C GLU A 200 9.44 -13.06 -15.90
N GLU A 201 10.40 -13.20 -16.81
CA GLU A 201 10.15 -13.27 -18.26
C GLU A 201 9.05 -14.28 -18.63
N ALA A 202 9.01 -15.41 -17.95
CA ALA A 202 8.01 -16.47 -18.19
C ALA A 202 6.55 -16.03 -17.93
N PHE A 203 6.32 -14.97 -17.15
CA PHE A 203 5.00 -14.46 -16.78
C PHE A 203 4.75 -13.03 -17.25
N ARG A 204 5.79 -12.31 -17.64
CA ARG A 204 5.73 -10.88 -17.99
C ARG A 204 4.70 -10.60 -19.07
N GLU A 205 4.72 -11.36 -20.17
CA GLU A 205 3.75 -11.21 -21.25
C GLU A 205 2.31 -11.44 -20.77
N LYS A 206 2.08 -12.45 -19.93
CA LYS A 206 0.74 -12.73 -19.38
C LYS A 206 0.20 -11.59 -18.53
N PHE A 207 1.03 -11.01 -17.64
CA PHE A 207 0.65 -9.85 -16.85
C PHE A 207 0.43 -8.60 -17.72
N SER A 208 1.29 -8.38 -18.73
CA SER A 208 1.15 -7.27 -19.67
C SER A 208 -0.15 -7.37 -20.48
N ASP A 209 -0.47 -8.57 -20.99
CA ASP A 209 -1.71 -8.85 -21.68
C ASP A 209 -2.93 -8.66 -20.76
N LEU A 210 -2.85 -9.16 -19.53
CA LEU A 210 -3.93 -9.00 -18.54
C LEU A 210 -4.23 -7.52 -18.25
N LEU A 211 -3.19 -6.70 -18.05
CA LEU A 211 -3.35 -5.26 -17.86
C LEU A 211 -3.92 -4.57 -19.11
N THR A 212 -3.51 -5.01 -20.30
CA THR A 212 -3.99 -4.44 -21.57
C THR A 212 -5.47 -4.77 -21.80
N PHE A 213 -5.85 -6.04 -21.66
CA PHE A 213 -7.24 -6.47 -21.90
C PHE A 213 -8.18 -5.98 -20.79
N GLY A 214 -7.71 -6.01 -19.54
CA GLY A 214 -8.45 -5.46 -18.41
C GLY A 214 -8.65 -3.96 -18.52
N GLY A 215 -7.61 -3.24 -18.98
CA GLY A 215 -7.69 -1.81 -19.25
C GLY A 215 -8.71 -1.45 -20.33
N GLU A 216 -8.82 -2.26 -21.41
CA GLU A 216 -9.83 -2.07 -22.46
C GLU A 216 -11.26 -2.31 -21.92
N LEU A 217 -11.43 -3.29 -21.02
CA LEU A 217 -12.70 -3.52 -20.34
C LEU A 217 -13.04 -2.37 -19.37
N HIS A 218 -12.07 -1.88 -18.63
CA HIS A 218 -12.23 -0.74 -17.74
C HIS A 218 -12.62 0.54 -18.50
N GLU A 219 -12.03 0.81 -19.67
CA GLU A 219 -12.48 1.90 -20.54
C GLU A 219 -13.93 1.71 -20.99
N HIS A 220 -14.36 0.46 -21.23
CA HIS A 220 -15.76 0.16 -21.58
C HIS A 220 -16.73 0.53 -20.47
N PHE A 221 -16.33 0.48 -19.20
CA PHE A 221 -17.16 0.94 -18.09
C PHE A 221 -17.59 2.40 -18.28
N PHE A 222 -16.68 3.27 -18.69
CA PHE A 222 -16.96 4.70 -18.89
C PHE A 222 -17.61 4.99 -20.25
N GLU A 223 -17.09 4.41 -21.32
CA GLU A 223 -17.41 4.80 -22.70
C GLU A 223 -18.44 3.90 -23.37
N ARG A 224 -18.71 2.71 -22.83
CA ARG A 224 -19.63 1.71 -23.36
C ARG A 224 -19.38 1.37 -24.85
N HIS A 225 -18.11 1.40 -25.25
CA HIS A 225 -17.70 1.34 -26.66
C HIS A 225 -17.53 -0.08 -27.22
N LEU A 226 -17.46 -1.12 -26.37
CA LEU A 226 -17.23 -2.48 -26.85
C LEU A 226 -18.54 -3.15 -27.29
N PRO A 227 -18.62 -3.61 -28.55
CA PRO A 227 -19.69 -4.53 -28.97
C PRO A 227 -19.64 -5.82 -28.16
N ARG A 228 -20.79 -6.45 -27.88
CA ARG A 228 -20.91 -7.66 -27.06
C ARG A 228 -19.87 -8.72 -27.40
N ARG A 229 -19.70 -9.07 -28.68
CA ARG A 229 -18.73 -10.07 -29.12
C ARG A 229 -17.29 -9.72 -28.74
N LYS A 230 -16.92 -8.42 -28.78
CA LYS A 230 -15.58 -7.96 -28.41
C LYS A 230 -15.39 -7.99 -26.90
N PHE A 231 -16.42 -7.58 -26.16
CA PHE A 231 -16.46 -7.70 -24.70
C PHE A 231 -16.24 -9.15 -24.26
N ASP A 232 -17.06 -10.07 -24.73
CA ASP A 232 -16.99 -11.50 -24.37
C ASP A 232 -15.60 -12.08 -24.65
N ARG A 233 -14.98 -11.70 -25.77
CA ARG A 233 -13.62 -12.13 -26.09
C ARG A 233 -12.60 -11.61 -25.07
N ARG A 234 -12.64 -10.31 -24.73
CA ARG A 234 -11.73 -9.71 -23.76
C ARG A 234 -11.93 -10.26 -22.36
N TRP A 235 -13.19 -10.40 -21.97
CA TRP A 235 -13.57 -11.05 -20.73
C TRP A 235 -12.95 -12.44 -20.60
N ASN A 236 -13.17 -13.31 -21.56
CA ASN A 236 -12.64 -14.67 -21.53
C ASN A 236 -11.11 -14.71 -21.56
N GLN A 237 -10.45 -13.77 -22.24
CA GLN A 237 -9.00 -13.64 -22.20
C GLN A 237 -8.50 -13.27 -20.79
N CYS A 238 -9.13 -12.29 -20.14
CA CYS A 238 -8.78 -11.91 -18.77
C CYS A 238 -9.00 -13.06 -17.78
N ILE A 239 -10.17 -13.75 -17.84
CA ILE A 239 -10.46 -14.87 -16.94
C ILE A 239 -9.41 -15.97 -17.07
N ARG A 240 -9.06 -16.37 -18.31
CA ARG A 240 -8.02 -17.38 -18.54
C ARG A 240 -6.66 -16.95 -17.97
N LEU A 241 -6.24 -15.69 -18.21
CA LEU A 241 -4.98 -15.19 -17.70
C LEU A 241 -4.97 -15.11 -16.17
N ILE A 242 -6.06 -14.68 -15.55
CA ILE A 242 -6.22 -14.69 -14.10
C ILE A 242 -6.08 -16.12 -13.56
N ASP A 243 -6.76 -17.11 -14.16
CA ASP A 243 -6.69 -18.50 -13.72
C ASP A 243 -5.27 -19.08 -13.81
N GLU A 244 -4.51 -18.71 -14.84
CA GLU A 244 -3.11 -19.13 -15.01
C GLU A 244 -2.17 -18.43 -14.00
N LEU A 245 -2.44 -17.16 -13.65
CA LEU A 245 -1.58 -16.35 -12.80
C LEU A 245 -1.88 -16.53 -11.30
N LYS A 246 -3.15 -16.71 -10.90
CA LYS A 246 -3.53 -16.86 -9.49
C LYS A 246 -2.90 -18.07 -8.82
N GLU A 247 -2.64 -19.16 -9.54
CA GLU A 247 -1.95 -20.35 -9.01
C GLU A 247 -0.49 -20.05 -8.59
N ARG A 248 0.07 -18.97 -9.10
CA ARG A 248 1.44 -18.52 -8.78
C ARG A 248 1.47 -17.46 -7.70
N VAL A 249 0.32 -16.90 -7.41
CA VAL A 249 0.16 -15.84 -6.43
C VAL A 249 -0.34 -16.40 -5.08
N ASN A 250 -0.85 -17.61 -5.07
CA ASN A 250 -1.11 -18.42 -3.87
C ASN A 250 0.16 -19.22 -3.52
#